data_ddbdf6d58cb1f510646bdc86c32d6554
#
_entry.id   ddbdf6d58cb1f510646bdc86c32d6554
#
_cell.length_a   1.000
_cell.length_b   1.000
_cell.length_c   1.000
_cell.angle_alpha   90.00
_cell.angle_beta   90.00
_cell.angle_gamma   90.00
#
_symmetry.space_group_name_H-M   'P 1'
#
loop_
_entity.id
_entity.type
_entity.pdbx_description
1 polymer ?
#
loop_
_entity_poly.entity_id
_entity_poly.type
_entity_poly.pdbx_seq_one_letter_code
_entity_poly.pdbx_strand_id
1 'polypeptide(L)'
;MTAEFAIALPAVLACLVLCLAGVQAVARQLQLVDAAATVARLVALGEAIPAGVVRGSASLSTDVADGLVCVRLSEPASVTGAVRLGFDLSARACALDERPAP
;
A
#
# COMPACT_ATOMS: atom_id res chain seq x y z
N MET A 1 15.57 -1.76 -42.53
CA MET A 1 14.60 -2.56 -41.78
C MET A 1 15.16 -3.09 -40.48
N THR A 2 16.29 -3.76 -40.49
CA THR A 2 16.88 -4.27 -39.24
C THR A 2 17.34 -3.17 -38.30
N ALA A 3 17.81 -2.01 -38.80
CA ALA A 3 18.23 -0.91 -37.97
C ALA A 3 17.04 -0.28 -37.23
N GLU A 4 15.90 -0.15 -37.90
CA GLU A 4 14.67 0.36 -37.28
C GLU A 4 14.16 -0.57 -36.21
N PHE A 5 14.22 -1.87 -36.43
CA PHE A 5 13.85 -2.87 -35.46
C PHE A 5 14.76 -2.83 -34.23
N ALA A 6 16.07 -2.62 -34.44
CA ALA A 6 17.02 -2.54 -33.36
C ALA A 6 16.80 -1.31 -32.46
N ILE A 7 16.25 -0.23 -33.01
CA ILE A 7 15.90 0.96 -32.23
C ILE A 7 14.54 0.77 -31.55
N ALA A 8 13.58 0.16 -32.26
CA ALA A 8 12.23 -0.02 -31.75
C ALA A 8 12.16 -1.01 -30.59
N LEU A 9 13.00 -2.04 -30.59
CA LEU A 9 12.96 -3.09 -29.58
C LEU A 9 13.27 -2.55 -28.18
N PRO A 10 14.35 -1.78 -27.95
CA PRO A 10 14.58 -1.19 -26.64
C PRO A 10 13.46 -0.26 -26.16
N ALA A 11 12.86 0.51 -27.10
CA ALA A 11 11.76 1.41 -26.75
C ALA A 11 10.55 0.62 -26.29
N VAL A 12 10.21 -0.47 -26.95
CA VAL A 12 9.09 -1.33 -26.55
C VAL A 12 9.36 -1.95 -25.18
N LEU A 13 10.58 -2.43 -24.96
CA LEU A 13 10.94 -3.01 -23.67
C LEU A 13 10.87 -1.98 -22.56
N ALA A 14 11.30 -0.75 -22.80
CA ALA A 14 11.21 0.33 -21.82
C ALA A 14 9.74 0.63 -21.46
N CYS A 15 8.86 0.69 -22.47
CA CYS A 15 7.43 0.90 -22.24
C CYS A 15 6.82 -0.25 -21.42
N LEU A 16 7.17 -1.49 -21.72
CA LEU A 16 6.68 -2.63 -20.96
C LEU A 16 7.12 -2.59 -19.50
N VAL A 17 8.37 -2.24 -19.25
CA VAL A 17 8.89 -2.14 -17.88
C VAL A 17 8.15 -1.05 -17.12
N LEU A 18 7.93 0.11 -17.75
CA LEU A 18 7.20 1.20 -17.11
C LEU A 18 5.75 0.82 -16.82
N CYS A 19 5.09 0.12 -17.74
CA CYS A 19 3.72 -0.34 -17.53
C CYS A 19 3.64 -1.33 -16.37
N LEU A 20 4.56 -2.29 -16.31
CA LEU A 20 4.60 -3.27 -15.22
C LEU A 20 4.88 -2.58 -13.88
N ALA A 21 5.78 -1.61 -13.85
CA ALA A 21 6.04 -0.84 -12.65
C ALA A 21 4.80 -0.10 -12.16
N GLY A 22 4.04 0.48 -13.10
CA GLY A 22 2.78 1.15 -12.76
C GLY A 22 1.76 0.19 -12.18
N VAL A 23 1.60 -0.99 -12.77
CA VAL A 23 0.68 -2.01 -12.27
C VAL A 23 1.09 -2.44 -10.85
N GLN A 24 2.38 -2.66 -10.63
CA GLN A 24 2.87 -3.04 -9.30
C GLN A 24 2.60 -1.95 -8.26
N ALA A 25 2.79 -0.69 -8.63
CA ALA A 25 2.53 0.43 -7.71
C ALA A 25 1.05 0.48 -7.31
N VAL A 26 0.15 0.32 -8.28
CA VAL A 26 -1.30 0.30 -8.01
C VAL A 26 -1.66 -0.90 -7.14
N ALA A 27 -1.12 -2.07 -7.43
CA ALA A 27 -1.39 -3.28 -6.65
C ALA A 27 -0.96 -3.09 -5.19
N ARG A 28 0.21 -2.51 -4.96
CA ARG A 28 0.69 -2.25 -3.59
C ARG A 28 -0.22 -1.24 -2.88
N GLN A 29 -0.66 -0.19 -3.57
CA GLN A 29 -1.57 0.79 -3.00
C GLN A 29 -2.89 0.14 -2.59
N LEU A 30 -3.44 -0.73 -3.43
CA LEU A 30 -4.67 -1.46 -3.11
C LEU A 30 -4.48 -2.38 -1.91
N GLN A 31 -3.32 -3.03 -1.80
CA GLN A 31 -3.01 -3.86 -0.64
C GLN A 31 -2.94 -3.03 0.64
N LEU A 32 -2.36 -1.84 0.58
CA LEU A 32 -2.32 -0.94 1.73
C LEU A 32 -3.71 -0.48 2.14
N VAL A 33 -4.55 -0.12 1.17
CA VAL A 33 -5.93 0.30 1.45
C VAL A 33 -6.70 -0.84 2.11
N ASP A 34 -6.57 -2.05 1.58
CA ASP A 34 -7.24 -3.23 2.14
C ASP A 34 -6.74 -3.53 3.55
N ALA A 35 -5.44 -3.49 3.76
CA ALA A 35 -4.85 -3.72 5.08
C ALA A 35 -5.30 -2.65 6.08
N ALA A 36 -5.33 -1.38 5.66
CA ALA A 36 -5.79 -0.29 6.52
C ALA A 36 -7.25 -0.48 6.94
N ALA A 37 -8.11 -0.88 6.01
CA ALA A 37 -9.51 -1.15 6.31
C ALA A 37 -9.66 -2.31 7.30
N THR A 38 -8.91 -3.38 7.10
CA THR A 38 -8.93 -4.54 7.99
C THR A 38 -8.45 -4.16 9.39
N VAL A 39 -7.34 -3.44 9.50
CA VAL A 39 -6.80 -3.02 10.79
C VAL A 39 -7.77 -2.07 11.48
N ALA A 40 -8.38 -1.14 10.76
CA ALA A 40 -9.35 -0.21 11.35
C ALA A 40 -10.52 -0.95 11.96
N ARG A 41 -11.02 -1.98 11.30
CA ARG A 41 -12.10 -2.81 11.85
C ARG A 41 -11.67 -3.55 13.10
N LEU A 42 -10.49 -4.17 13.07
CA LEU A 42 -9.98 -4.91 14.21
C LEU A 42 -9.78 -4.01 15.42
N VAL A 43 -9.19 -2.83 15.21
CA VAL A 43 -8.99 -1.88 16.29
C VAL A 43 -10.33 -1.35 16.82
N ALA A 44 -11.29 -1.09 15.94
CA ALA A 44 -12.61 -0.63 16.35
C ALA A 44 -13.36 -1.66 17.18
N LEU A 45 -13.12 -2.94 16.93
CA LEU A 45 -13.70 -4.03 17.73
C LEU A 45 -12.89 -4.35 18.97
N GLY A 46 -11.72 -3.76 19.12
CA GLY A 46 -10.84 -4.04 20.26
C GLY A 46 -10.05 -5.33 20.15
N GLU A 47 -9.98 -5.89 18.96
CA GLU A 47 -9.25 -7.13 18.73
C GLU A 47 -7.79 -6.88 18.42
N ALA A 48 -6.96 -7.89 18.69
CA ALA A 48 -5.56 -7.84 18.35
C ALA A 48 -5.35 -7.94 16.85
N ILE A 49 -4.32 -7.28 16.34
CA ILE A 49 -3.98 -7.32 14.93
C ILE A 49 -3.19 -8.60 14.65
N PRO A 50 -3.70 -9.49 13.76
CA PRO A 50 -2.97 -10.71 13.42
C PRO A 50 -1.66 -10.41 12.71
N ALA A 51 -0.68 -11.29 12.91
CA ALA A 51 0.57 -11.22 12.17
C ALA A 51 0.29 -11.39 10.67
N GLY A 52 0.95 -10.61 9.84
CA GLY A 52 0.80 -10.68 8.40
C GLY A 52 -0.21 -9.73 7.78
N VAL A 53 -1.07 -9.10 8.57
CA VAL A 53 -1.97 -8.07 8.07
C VAL A 53 -1.17 -6.81 7.71
N VAL A 54 -0.26 -6.43 8.58
CA VAL A 54 0.66 -5.32 8.30
C VAL A 54 1.98 -5.92 7.84
N ARG A 55 2.38 -5.60 6.63
CA ARG A 55 3.57 -6.20 6.06
C ARG A 55 4.83 -5.40 6.38
N GLY A 56 5.84 -6.13 6.70
CA GLY A 56 7.26 -5.78 6.75
C GLY A 56 7.61 -4.35 7.07
N SER A 57 7.85 -3.56 6.06
CA SER A 57 8.33 -2.19 6.19
C SER A 57 7.22 -1.15 6.35
N ALA A 58 5.96 -1.58 6.37
CA ALA A 58 4.85 -0.65 6.57
C ALA A 58 4.81 -0.15 8.01
N SER A 59 4.57 1.13 8.18
CA SER A 59 4.37 1.73 9.51
C SER A 59 2.89 1.97 9.73
N LEU A 60 2.45 1.74 10.97
CA LEU A 60 1.06 1.84 11.36
C LEU A 60 0.89 2.95 12.39
N SER A 61 -0.07 3.83 12.16
CA SER A 61 -0.48 4.80 13.17
C SER A 61 -2.00 4.74 13.34
N THR A 62 -2.45 4.94 14.57
CA THR A 62 -3.87 4.86 14.91
C THR A 62 -4.28 6.12 15.65
N ASP A 63 -5.38 6.72 15.22
CA ASP A 63 -5.99 7.86 15.89
C ASP A 63 -7.44 7.54 16.23
N VAL A 64 -7.87 7.97 17.41
CA VAL A 64 -9.27 7.83 17.82
C VAL A 64 -9.82 9.22 18.09
N ALA A 65 -10.88 9.60 17.37
CA ALA A 65 -11.51 10.90 17.53
C ALA A 65 -12.99 10.81 17.15
N ASP A 66 -13.83 11.47 17.91
CA ASP A 66 -15.27 11.61 17.62
C ASP A 66 -15.98 10.27 17.37
N GLY A 67 -15.57 9.22 18.10
CA GLY A 67 -16.18 7.90 17.95
C GLY A 67 -15.71 7.13 16.73
N LEU A 68 -14.69 7.63 16.03
CA LEU A 68 -14.10 6.95 14.89
C LEU A 68 -12.67 6.53 15.21
N VAL A 69 -12.33 5.32 14.80
CA VAL A 69 -10.95 4.83 14.83
C VAL A 69 -10.40 4.94 13.43
N CYS A 70 -9.37 5.73 13.25
CA CYS A 70 -8.72 5.91 11.96
C CYS A 70 -7.32 5.33 12.00
N VAL A 71 -6.98 4.58 10.97
CA VAL A 71 -5.70 3.90 10.85
C VAL A 71 -5.03 4.39 9.58
N ARG A 72 -3.75 4.72 9.69
CA ARG A 72 -2.93 5.07 8.54
C ARG A 72 -1.77 4.09 8.43
N LEU A 73 -1.64 3.49 7.26
CA LEU A 73 -0.50 2.66 6.91
C LEU A 73 0.33 3.37 5.87
N SER A 74 1.64 3.35 6.03
CA SER A 74 2.54 3.90 5.02
C SER A 74 3.74 2.98 4.86
N GLU A 75 4.22 2.88 3.63
CA GLU A 75 5.44 2.13 3.34
C GLU A 75 6.21 2.82 2.23
N PRO A 76 7.55 2.65 2.19
CA PRO A 76 8.34 3.21 1.10
C PRO A 76 7.93 2.57 -0.23
N ALA A 77 7.72 3.39 -1.25
CA ALA A 77 7.45 2.88 -2.59
C ALA A 77 8.71 2.24 -3.16
N SER A 78 8.55 1.03 -3.70
CA SER A 78 9.67 0.32 -4.28
C SER A 78 9.21 -0.46 -5.51
N VAL A 79 10.13 -0.66 -6.44
CA VAL A 79 9.93 -1.50 -7.61
C VAL A 79 10.60 -2.85 -7.32
N THR A 80 9.85 -3.93 -7.50
CA THR A 80 10.31 -5.31 -7.25
C THR A 80 10.86 -5.55 -5.83
N GLY A 81 10.58 -4.65 -4.89
CA GLY A 81 11.07 -4.76 -3.53
C GLY A 81 12.53 -4.37 -3.33
N ALA A 82 13.27 -4.08 -4.41
CA ALA A 82 14.70 -3.80 -4.36
C ALA A 82 15.05 -2.33 -4.57
N VAL A 83 14.32 -1.64 -5.45
CA VAL A 83 14.61 -0.24 -5.80
C VAL A 83 13.60 0.67 -5.13
N ARG A 84 14.08 1.57 -4.27
CA ARG A 84 13.24 2.55 -3.61
C ARG A 84 13.09 3.78 -4.49
N LEU A 85 11.85 4.27 -4.59
CA LEU A 85 11.52 5.39 -5.48
C LEU A 85 11.61 6.76 -4.80
N GLY A 86 11.90 6.79 -3.50
CA GLY A 86 12.08 8.06 -2.80
C GLY A 86 10.80 8.72 -2.31
N PHE A 87 9.65 8.06 -2.42
CA PHE A 87 8.39 8.53 -1.86
C PHE A 87 7.68 7.38 -1.14
N ASP A 88 6.71 7.72 -0.30
CA ASP A 88 5.97 6.73 0.47
C ASP A 88 4.57 6.53 -0.11
N LEU A 89 4.13 5.29 -0.12
CA LEU A 89 2.72 4.96 -0.34
C LEU A 89 2.01 4.99 0.99
N SER A 90 0.81 5.57 1.03
CA SER A 90 0.04 5.61 2.26
C SER A 90 -1.43 5.32 1.99
N ALA A 91 -2.09 4.75 2.99
CA ALA A 91 -3.52 4.50 2.95
C ALA A 91 -4.10 4.78 4.32
N ARG A 92 -5.31 5.32 4.34
CA ARG A 92 -6.02 5.64 5.57
C ARG A 92 -7.40 5.03 5.50
N ALA A 93 -7.84 4.44 6.60
CA ALA A 93 -9.19 3.91 6.73
C ALA A 93 -9.72 4.21 8.12
N CYS A 94 -11.01 4.46 8.23
CA CYS A 94 -11.66 4.73 9.49
C CYS A 94 -12.83 3.79 9.68
N ALA A 95 -13.09 3.41 10.92
CA ALA A 95 -14.23 2.60 11.31
C ALA A 95 -14.86 3.17 12.56
N LEU A 96 -16.15 2.90 12.77
CA LEU A 96 -16.81 3.30 13.98
C LEU A 96 -16.23 2.56 15.17
N ASP A 97 -15.95 3.30 16.25
CA ASP A 97 -15.41 2.71 17.47
C ASP A 97 -16.54 1.97 18.19
N GLU A 98 -16.47 0.65 18.15
CA GLU A 98 -17.46 -0.22 18.80
C GLU A 98 -16.95 -0.84 20.09
N ARG A 99 -15.77 -0.38 20.55
CA ARG A 99 -15.23 -0.89 21.82
C ARG A 99 -16.12 -0.43 22.98
N PRO A 100 -16.28 -1.29 23.99
CA PRO A 100 -17.05 -0.87 25.18
C PRO A 100 -16.42 0.34 25.83
N ALA A 101 -17.23 1.25 26.32
CA ALA A 101 -16.71 2.40 27.06
C ALA A 101 -16.02 1.94 28.34
N PRO A 102 -14.86 2.52 28.69
CA PRO A 102 -14.15 2.15 29.92
C PRO A 102 -14.90 2.53 31.19
#